data_e9855f289a9d788a0a7d69fb6462ff8a
#
_entry.id   e9855f289a9d788a0a7d69fb6462ff8a
#
_cell.length_a   1.000
_cell.length_b   1.000
_cell.length_c   1.000
_cell.angle_alpha   90.00
_cell.angle_beta   90.00
_cell.angle_gamma   90.00
#
_symmetry.space_group_name_H-M   'P 1'
#
loop_
_entity.id
_entity.type
_entity.pdbx_description
1 polymer ?
#
loop_
_entity_poly.entity_id
_entity_poly.type
_entity_poly.pdbx_seq_one_letter_code
_entity_poly.pdbx_strand_id
1 'polypeptide(L)'
;ACGNGLSTEAVQDQIVSSEESVSNYHITVKQSDYKEGSKTPSAQTVASASAWKDGTGYGSKIDKNAGKVTNQLEVIADANVGFIRYYQDKWEQTITAASSLQNTVVFPYAKVIQLTKEIHQEVPWKKTFSGYEKTYTGNDESIRKALTSVLGIATTDTSKVELKIKTDGAGNLITNVEIKVTDEGEQMRKEYSIAYLQFNEQQKKALPQ
;
A
#
# COMPACT_ATOMS: atom_id res chain seq x y z
N ALA A 1 28.12 -18.18 -17.36
CA ALA A 1 27.59 -16.85 -17.61
C ALA A 1 26.47 -16.61 -16.59
N CYS A 2 26.70 -15.76 -15.64
CA CYS A 2 25.64 -15.32 -14.71
C CYS A 2 24.60 -14.59 -15.55
N GLY A 3 23.42 -15.14 -15.66
CA GLY A 3 22.30 -14.48 -16.31
C GLY A 3 22.05 -13.15 -15.61
N ASN A 4 22.23 -12.04 -16.33
CA ASN A 4 22.14 -10.70 -15.78
C ASN A 4 20.70 -10.28 -15.45
N GLY A 5 19.74 -11.18 -15.58
CA GLY A 5 18.34 -10.89 -15.41
C GLY A 5 17.78 -9.99 -16.51
N LEU A 6 16.57 -9.48 -16.28
CA LEU A 6 15.92 -8.56 -17.21
C LEU A 6 16.43 -7.14 -17.03
N SER A 7 16.38 -6.34 -18.11
CA SER A 7 16.65 -4.91 -18.01
C SER A 7 15.59 -4.21 -17.15
N THR A 8 15.94 -3.03 -16.63
CA THR A 8 14.97 -2.22 -15.88
C THR A 8 13.74 -1.90 -16.71
N GLU A 9 13.89 -1.65 -18.02
CA GLU A 9 12.77 -1.37 -18.92
C GLU A 9 11.86 -2.60 -19.09
N ALA A 10 12.44 -3.78 -19.24
CA ALA A 10 11.67 -5.02 -19.37
C ALA A 10 10.86 -5.32 -18.11
N VAL A 11 11.46 -5.13 -16.93
CA VAL A 11 10.73 -5.29 -15.65
C VAL A 11 9.61 -4.27 -15.55
N GLN A 12 9.88 -2.99 -15.88
CA GLN A 12 8.87 -1.95 -15.84
C GLN A 12 7.68 -2.28 -16.74
N ASP A 13 7.94 -2.77 -17.95
CA ASP A 13 6.88 -3.17 -18.87
C ASP A 13 6.03 -4.32 -18.30
N GLN A 14 6.66 -5.30 -17.65
CA GLN A 14 5.94 -6.40 -17.02
C GLN A 14 5.07 -5.91 -15.85
N ILE A 15 5.60 -5.01 -15.03
CA ILE A 15 4.85 -4.44 -13.90
C ILE A 15 3.66 -3.62 -14.40
N VAL A 16 3.85 -2.79 -15.42
CA VAL A 16 2.75 -2.02 -16.02
C VAL A 16 1.68 -2.96 -16.57
N SER A 17 2.07 -4.05 -17.23
CA SER A 17 1.12 -5.05 -17.74
C SER A 17 0.30 -5.72 -16.63
N SER A 18 0.82 -5.81 -15.41
CA SER A 18 0.09 -6.42 -14.30
C SER A 18 -1.13 -5.61 -13.87
N GLU A 19 -1.21 -4.33 -14.22
CA GLU A 19 -2.40 -3.52 -13.95
C GLU A 19 -3.65 -4.11 -14.58
N GLU A 20 -3.52 -4.63 -15.82
CA GLU A 20 -4.64 -5.28 -16.51
C GLU A 20 -4.85 -6.73 -16.09
N SER A 21 -3.78 -7.46 -15.85
CA SER A 21 -3.87 -8.90 -15.55
C SER A 21 -4.32 -9.20 -14.12
N VAL A 22 -4.17 -8.26 -13.18
CA VAL A 22 -4.58 -8.42 -11.79
C VAL A 22 -6.03 -7.93 -11.63
N SER A 23 -6.97 -8.85 -11.42
CA SER A 23 -8.38 -8.52 -11.22
C SER A 23 -8.74 -8.40 -9.74
N ASN A 24 -8.01 -9.08 -8.86
CA ASN A 24 -8.19 -9.00 -7.42
C ASN A 24 -6.90 -9.38 -6.69
N TYR A 25 -6.82 -9.02 -5.43
CA TYR A 25 -5.66 -9.28 -4.58
C TYR A 25 -6.01 -9.12 -3.12
N HIS A 26 -5.18 -9.66 -2.26
CA HIS A 26 -5.18 -9.34 -0.83
C HIS A 26 -4.11 -8.29 -0.55
N ILE A 27 -4.45 -7.28 0.23
CA ILE A 27 -3.50 -6.25 0.66
C ILE A 27 -3.45 -6.18 2.17
N THR A 28 -2.25 -6.04 2.72
CA THR A 28 -2.04 -5.68 4.12
C THR A 28 -1.23 -4.39 4.19
N VAL A 29 -1.63 -3.49 5.07
CA VAL A 29 -0.98 -2.19 5.26
C VAL A 29 -0.73 -1.99 6.74
N LYS A 30 0.49 -1.58 7.07
CA LYS A 30 0.84 -1.12 8.40
C LYS A 30 1.45 0.26 8.27
N GLN A 31 0.82 1.25 8.90
CA GLN A 31 1.31 2.61 8.98
C GLN A 31 1.62 2.94 10.43
N SER A 32 2.81 3.46 10.69
CA SER A 32 3.25 3.80 12.05
C SER A 32 3.83 5.21 12.07
N ASP A 33 3.41 6.00 13.04
CA ASP A 33 3.93 7.34 13.29
C ASP A 33 4.81 7.28 14.54
N TYR A 34 6.01 7.84 14.44
CA TYR A 34 6.99 7.87 15.55
C TYR A 34 7.38 9.31 15.84
N LYS A 35 7.52 9.63 17.11
CA LYS A 35 8.20 10.84 17.56
C LYS A 35 9.72 10.61 17.51
N GLU A 36 10.49 11.68 17.41
CA GLU A 36 11.94 11.60 17.33
C GLU A 36 12.51 10.73 18.45
N GLY A 37 13.41 9.82 18.08
CA GLY A 37 14.11 8.94 19.03
C GLY A 37 13.28 7.84 19.65
N SER A 38 11.98 7.77 19.36
CA SER A 38 11.11 6.73 19.90
C SER A 38 11.16 5.46 19.06
N LYS A 39 11.23 4.30 19.70
CA LYS A 39 11.12 2.98 19.06
C LYS A 39 9.68 2.46 19.07
N THR A 40 8.81 3.10 19.84
CA THR A 40 7.39 2.72 19.96
C THR A 40 6.55 3.72 19.19
N PRO A 41 5.64 3.29 18.32
CA PRO A 41 4.80 4.22 17.58
C PRO A 41 3.85 4.98 18.49
N SER A 42 3.68 6.28 18.22
CA SER A 42 2.69 7.12 18.89
C SER A 42 1.29 6.87 18.34
N ALA A 43 1.21 6.54 17.05
CA ALA A 43 -0.04 6.15 16.38
C ALA A 43 0.28 5.04 15.38
N GLN A 44 -0.68 4.15 15.17
CA GLN A 44 -0.52 3.05 14.24
C GLN A 44 -1.87 2.67 13.62
N THR A 45 -1.85 2.38 12.34
CA THR A 45 -2.98 1.79 11.63
C THR A 45 -2.55 0.47 11.01
N VAL A 46 -3.34 -0.57 11.24
CA VAL A 46 -3.19 -1.87 10.59
C VAL A 46 -4.46 -2.15 9.81
N ALA A 47 -4.33 -2.32 8.51
CA ALA A 47 -5.45 -2.57 7.61
C ALA A 47 -5.19 -3.79 6.75
N SER A 48 -6.25 -4.50 6.39
CA SER A 48 -6.18 -5.57 5.40
C SER A 48 -7.47 -5.63 4.60
N ALA A 49 -7.37 -6.04 3.35
CA ALA A 49 -8.53 -6.12 2.48
C ALA A 49 -8.33 -7.16 1.38
N SER A 50 -9.44 -7.74 0.94
CA SER A 50 -9.53 -8.41 -0.35
C SER A 50 -10.22 -7.45 -1.29
N ALA A 51 -9.50 -7.00 -2.31
CA ALA A 51 -9.92 -5.92 -3.19
C ALA A 51 -10.06 -6.41 -4.63
N TRP A 52 -11.15 -6.01 -5.27
CA TRP A 52 -11.39 -6.24 -6.69
C TRP A 52 -11.19 -4.95 -7.46
N LYS A 53 -10.75 -5.07 -8.69
CA LYS A 53 -10.47 -3.95 -9.60
C LYS A 53 -11.69 -3.05 -9.81
N ASP A 54 -12.90 -3.61 -9.70
CA ASP A 54 -14.16 -2.88 -9.84
C ASP A 54 -14.55 -2.05 -8.61
N GLY A 55 -13.73 -2.04 -7.56
CA GLY A 55 -13.98 -1.28 -6.34
C GLY A 55 -14.79 -2.03 -5.30
N THR A 56 -15.16 -3.27 -5.56
CA THR A 56 -15.81 -4.14 -4.57
C THR A 56 -14.77 -4.85 -3.72
N GLY A 57 -15.20 -5.47 -2.64
CA GLY A 57 -14.33 -6.23 -1.75
C GLY A 57 -14.77 -6.19 -0.30
N TYR A 58 -13.87 -6.58 0.56
CA TYR A 58 -14.08 -6.50 2.00
C TYR A 58 -12.75 -6.25 2.71
N GLY A 59 -12.83 -5.56 3.84
CA GLY A 59 -11.62 -5.21 4.56
C GLY A 59 -11.87 -4.86 6.01
N SER A 60 -10.77 -4.69 6.72
CA SER A 60 -10.77 -4.30 8.13
C SER A 60 -9.64 -3.33 8.41
N LYS A 61 -9.82 -2.52 9.45
CA LYS A 61 -8.83 -1.55 9.88
C LYS A 61 -8.89 -1.41 11.40
N ILE A 62 -7.72 -1.34 12.02
CA ILE A 62 -7.57 -1.06 13.44
C ILE A 62 -6.63 0.14 13.58
N ASP A 63 -7.10 1.18 14.26
CA ASP A 63 -6.31 2.35 14.62
C ASP A 63 -5.94 2.27 16.10
N LYS A 64 -4.69 2.63 16.41
CA LYS A 64 -4.18 2.67 17.79
C LYS A 64 -3.51 4.01 18.06
N ASN A 65 -3.67 4.50 19.27
CA ASN A 65 -2.95 5.65 19.81
C ASN A 65 -2.25 5.21 21.11
N ALA A 66 -0.95 5.42 21.19
CA ALA A 66 -0.16 5.01 22.35
C ALA A 66 -0.43 3.56 22.79
N GLY A 67 -0.57 2.65 21.82
CA GLY A 67 -0.84 1.23 22.05
C GLY A 67 -2.29 0.86 22.34
N LYS A 68 -3.19 1.83 22.44
CA LYS A 68 -4.63 1.58 22.71
C LYS A 68 -5.45 1.66 21.43
N VAL A 69 -6.36 0.71 21.23
CA VAL A 69 -7.28 0.73 20.11
C VAL A 69 -8.24 1.92 20.24
N THR A 70 -8.26 2.78 19.23
CA THR A 70 -9.13 3.95 19.15
C THR A 70 -10.26 3.78 18.14
N ASN A 71 -10.07 2.87 17.17
CA ASN A 71 -11.09 2.53 16.19
C ASN A 71 -10.86 1.12 15.64
N GLN A 72 -11.94 0.44 15.32
CA GLN A 72 -11.92 -0.84 14.64
C GLN A 72 -13.09 -0.90 13.67
N LEU A 73 -12.80 -1.10 12.41
CA LEU A 73 -13.78 -1.04 11.32
C LEU A 73 -13.69 -2.31 10.47
N GLU A 74 -14.85 -2.85 10.10
CA GLU A 74 -14.96 -3.87 9.06
C GLU A 74 -15.97 -3.40 8.03
N VAL A 75 -15.70 -3.70 6.76
CA VAL A 75 -16.55 -3.26 5.65
C VAL A 75 -16.66 -4.35 4.60
N ILE A 76 -17.87 -4.49 4.03
CA ILE A 76 -18.12 -5.30 2.84
C ILE A 76 -18.77 -4.39 1.82
N ALA A 77 -18.15 -4.24 0.66
CA ALA A 77 -18.70 -3.47 -0.46
C ALA A 77 -18.96 -4.42 -1.63
N ASP A 78 -20.23 -4.63 -1.94
CA ASP A 78 -20.66 -5.35 -3.13
C ASP A 78 -21.20 -4.36 -4.16
N ALA A 79 -21.46 -4.81 -5.38
CA ALA A 79 -21.92 -3.95 -6.48
C ALA A 79 -23.22 -3.20 -6.14
N ASN A 80 -24.13 -3.83 -5.37
CA ASN A 80 -25.47 -3.29 -5.12
C ASN A 80 -25.73 -2.97 -3.65
N VAL A 81 -24.89 -3.42 -2.73
CA VAL A 81 -25.13 -3.26 -1.31
C VAL A 81 -23.80 -3.25 -0.55
N GLY A 82 -23.77 -2.50 0.53
CA GLY A 82 -22.61 -2.44 1.39
C GLY A 82 -23.00 -2.52 2.85
N PHE A 83 -22.06 -3.03 3.63
CA PHE A 83 -22.22 -3.20 5.08
C PHE A 83 -20.98 -2.72 5.80
N ILE A 84 -21.18 -2.14 6.96
CA ILE A 84 -20.11 -1.68 7.84
C ILE A 84 -20.43 -2.10 9.27
N ARG A 85 -19.39 -2.40 10.05
CA ARG A 85 -19.52 -2.49 11.49
C ARG A 85 -18.30 -1.94 12.19
N TYR A 86 -18.51 -1.34 13.35
CA TYR A 86 -17.46 -0.87 14.23
C TYR A 86 -17.31 -1.84 15.40
N TYR A 87 -16.07 -2.22 15.70
CA TYR A 87 -15.77 -3.22 16.74
C TYR A 87 -16.46 -4.55 16.45
N GLN A 88 -17.14 -5.12 17.43
CA GLN A 88 -17.90 -6.36 17.29
C GLN A 88 -19.41 -6.09 17.26
N ASP A 89 -19.82 -4.86 16.94
CA ASP A 89 -21.20 -4.48 16.83
C ASP A 89 -21.92 -5.16 15.65
N LYS A 90 -23.22 -4.93 15.54
CA LYS A 90 -24.00 -5.44 14.43
C LYS A 90 -23.58 -4.80 13.12
N TRP A 91 -23.65 -5.57 12.05
CA TRP A 91 -23.49 -5.03 10.70
C TRP A 91 -24.63 -4.08 10.38
N GLU A 92 -24.30 -2.94 9.81
CA GLU A 92 -25.24 -1.96 9.31
C GLU A 92 -25.09 -1.82 7.81
N GLN A 93 -26.20 -1.80 7.08
CA GLN A 93 -26.20 -1.52 5.66
C GLN A 93 -25.89 -0.04 5.44
N THR A 94 -25.04 0.28 4.46
CA THR A 94 -24.64 1.65 4.21
C THR A 94 -24.38 1.89 2.72
N ILE A 95 -24.64 3.12 2.26
CA ILE A 95 -24.29 3.56 0.92
C ILE A 95 -22.83 4.01 0.82
N THR A 96 -22.11 4.12 1.95
CA THR A 96 -20.73 4.59 2.01
C THR A 96 -19.71 3.44 2.02
N ALA A 97 -20.15 2.19 1.82
CA ALA A 97 -19.27 1.02 1.92
C ALA A 97 -18.08 1.09 0.96
N ALA A 98 -18.29 1.54 -0.27
CA ALA A 98 -17.22 1.64 -1.25
C ALA A 98 -16.11 2.60 -0.79
N SER A 99 -16.46 3.77 -0.29
CA SER A 99 -15.48 4.73 0.25
C SER A 99 -14.83 4.23 1.53
N SER A 100 -15.58 3.54 2.39
CA SER A 100 -15.04 2.93 3.62
C SER A 100 -14.07 1.78 3.29
N LEU A 101 -14.35 1.00 2.23
CA LEU A 101 -13.45 -0.03 1.77
C LEU A 101 -12.10 0.57 1.35
N GLN A 102 -12.10 1.71 0.68
CA GLN A 102 -10.86 2.38 0.28
C GLN A 102 -9.99 2.75 1.48
N ASN A 103 -10.59 3.03 2.63
CA ASN A 103 -9.84 3.28 3.87
C ASN A 103 -9.17 2.01 4.42
N THR A 104 -9.63 0.82 4.04
CA THR A 104 -8.98 -0.45 4.41
C THR A 104 -7.98 -0.93 3.37
N VAL A 105 -8.18 -0.60 2.10
CA VAL A 105 -7.23 -0.88 1.02
C VAL A 105 -6.03 0.07 1.12
N VAL A 106 -6.27 1.33 1.42
CA VAL A 106 -5.31 2.44 1.61
C VAL A 106 -4.52 2.74 0.35
N PHE A 107 -3.81 1.73 -0.20
CA PHE A 107 -2.94 1.85 -1.38
C PHE A 107 -3.35 0.84 -2.45
N PRO A 108 -4.35 1.16 -3.28
CA PRO A 108 -4.75 0.27 -4.38
C PRO A 108 -3.55 -0.11 -5.26
N TYR A 109 -3.51 -1.34 -5.71
CA TYR A 109 -2.41 -1.87 -6.52
C TYR A 109 -2.08 -0.99 -7.73
N ALA A 110 -3.10 -0.48 -8.43
CA ALA A 110 -2.92 0.42 -9.56
C ALA A 110 -2.16 1.72 -9.18
N LYS A 111 -2.33 2.22 -7.95
CA LYS A 111 -1.62 3.41 -7.47
C LYS A 111 -0.13 3.14 -7.30
N VAL A 112 0.25 1.97 -6.83
CA VAL A 112 1.66 1.63 -6.69
C VAL A 112 2.31 1.43 -8.06
N ILE A 113 1.59 0.85 -9.03
CA ILE A 113 2.07 0.81 -10.42
C ILE A 113 2.29 2.23 -10.94
N GLN A 114 1.35 3.14 -10.70
CA GLN A 114 1.50 4.54 -11.10
C GLN A 114 2.73 5.18 -10.46
N LEU A 115 2.99 4.89 -9.18
CA LEU A 115 4.21 5.36 -8.52
C LEU A 115 5.45 4.88 -9.25
N THR A 116 5.52 3.60 -9.64
CA THR A 116 6.69 3.08 -10.37
C THR A 116 6.91 3.80 -11.70
N LYS A 117 5.83 4.17 -12.39
CA LYS A 117 5.93 4.96 -13.64
C LYS A 117 6.51 6.36 -13.37
N GLU A 118 6.01 7.04 -12.33
CA GLU A 118 6.42 8.41 -12.00
C GLU A 118 7.90 8.49 -11.62
N ILE A 119 8.44 7.47 -10.95
CA ILE A 119 9.82 7.48 -10.46
C ILE A 119 10.78 6.65 -11.33
N HIS A 120 10.30 6.08 -12.42
CA HIS A 120 11.08 5.12 -13.22
C HIS A 120 12.42 5.68 -13.73
N GLN A 121 12.46 6.96 -14.11
CA GLN A 121 13.68 7.59 -14.64
C GLN A 121 14.75 7.76 -13.56
N GLU A 122 14.37 8.01 -12.32
CA GLU A 122 15.30 8.25 -11.22
C GLU A 122 15.66 6.97 -10.48
N VAL A 123 14.78 5.99 -10.45
CA VAL A 123 14.93 4.78 -9.63
C VAL A 123 14.74 3.53 -10.50
N PRO A 124 15.84 2.93 -10.96
CA PRO A 124 15.77 1.74 -11.82
C PRO A 124 15.41 0.49 -11.02
N TRP A 125 14.87 -0.52 -11.72
CA TRP A 125 14.77 -1.86 -11.19
C TRP A 125 16.14 -2.53 -11.18
N LYS A 126 16.49 -3.16 -10.08
CA LYS A 126 17.72 -3.93 -9.93
C LYS A 126 17.39 -5.35 -9.52
N LYS A 127 18.09 -6.32 -10.10
CA LYS A 127 17.92 -7.72 -9.73
C LYS A 127 18.42 -7.98 -8.32
N THR A 128 17.63 -8.76 -7.56
CA THR A 128 17.97 -9.22 -6.23
C THR A 128 17.92 -10.75 -6.19
N PHE A 129 18.22 -11.32 -5.04
CA PHE A 129 18.13 -12.77 -4.85
C PHE A 129 16.70 -13.29 -5.06
N SER A 130 15.68 -12.52 -4.70
CA SER A 130 14.28 -12.95 -4.72
C SER A 130 13.43 -12.34 -5.84
N GLY A 131 13.99 -11.48 -6.68
CA GLY A 131 13.25 -10.82 -7.74
C GLY A 131 13.92 -9.53 -8.18
N TYR A 132 13.17 -8.45 -8.21
CA TYR A 132 13.66 -7.13 -8.58
C TYR A 132 13.21 -6.11 -7.54
N GLU A 133 13.98 -5.03 -7.38
CA GLU A 133 13.57 -3.95 -6.51
C GLU A 133 14.00 -2.58 -7.01
N LYS A 134 13.19 -1.58 -6.71
CA LYS A 134 13.53 -0.16 -6.79
C LYS A 134 13.86 0.29 -5.36
N THR A 135 15.04 0.86 -5.17
CA THR A 135 15.48 1.36 -3.85
C THR A 135 15.94 2.80 -4.00
N TYR A 136 15.47 3.65 -3.11
CA TYR A 136 15.81 5.07 -3.10
C TYR A 136 15.98 5.57 -1.67
N THR A 137 16.99 6.43 -1.48
CA THR A 137 17.19 7.18 -0.23
C THR A 137 17.61 8.59 -0.59
N GLY A 138 16.90 9.59 -0.10
CA GLY A 138 17.22 10.97 -0.38
C GLY A 138 16.05 11.92 -0.12
N ASN A 139 16.16 13.13 -0.69
CA ASN A 139 15.11 14.14 -0.56
C ASN A 139 14.77 14.84 -1.89
N ASP A 140 14.97 14.16 -3.00
CA ASP A 140 14.67 14.71 -4.32
C ASP A 140 13.21 15.13 -4.41
N GLU A 141 12.99 16.34 -4.91
CA GLU A 141 11.65 16.91 -5.05
C GLU A 141 10.74 16.03 -5.91
N SER A 142 11.27 15.46 -7.00
CA SER A 142 10.50 14.60 -7.91
C SER A 142 9.95 13.36 -7.18
N ILE A 143 10.73 12.76 -6.31
CA ILE A 143 10.32 11.59 -5.52
C ILE A 143 9.28 12.00 -4.47
N ARG A 144 9.51 13.11 -3.75
CA ARG A 144 8.56 13.63 -2.75
C ARG A 144 7.21 13.97 -3.40
N LYS A 145 7.24 14.63 -4.55
CA LYS A 145 6.02 14.96 -5.30
C LYS A 145 5.26 13.72 -5.76
N ALA A 146 5.97 12.69 -6.23
CA ALA A 146 5.35 11.44 -6.64
C ALA A 146 4.64 10.76 -5.47
N LEU A 147 5.28 10.67 -4.31
CA LEU A 147 4.66 10.11 -3.10
C LEU A 147 3.38 10.85 -2.71
N THR A 148 3.41 12.18 -2.75
CA THR A 148 2.26 13.00 -2.39
C THR A 148 1.14 12.89 -3.42
N SER A 149 1.46 13.05 -4.71
CA SER A 149 0.43 13.08 -5.77
C SER A 149 -0.19 11.71 -6.03
N VAL A 150 0.59 10.64 -5.93
CA VAL A 150 0.11 9.29 -6.25
C VAL A 150 -0.44 8.56 -5.02
N LEU A 151 0.28 8.59 -3.91
CA LEU A 151 -0.08 7.84 -2.69
C LEU A 151 -0.69 8.69 -1.59
N GLY A 152 -0.73 10.02 -1.74
CA GLY A 152 -1.24 10.90 -0.70
C GLY A 152 -0.36 10.98 0.55
N ILE A 153 0.92 10.62 0.43
CA ILE A 153 1.87 10.69 1.55
C ILE A 153 2.48 12.08 1.58
N ALA A 154 2.19 12.85 2.63
CA ALA A 154 2.70 14.20 2.79
C ALA A 154 4.21 14.21 3.05
N THR A 155 4.90 15.14 2.41
CA THR A 155 6.32 15.41 2.63
C THR A 155 6.56 16.92 2.72
N THR A 156 7.72 17.30 3.27
CA THR A 156 8.18 18.70 3.31
C THR A 156 9.51 18.79 2.56
N ASP A 157 10.01 20.00 2.37
CA ASP A 157 11.30 20.24 1.69
C ASP A 157 12.48 19.58 2.41
N THR A 158 12.35 19.31 3.70
CA THR A 158 13.39 18.69 4.53
C THR A 158 13.16 17.21 4.78
N SER A 159 12.11 16.63 4.22
CA SER A 159 11.81 15.21 4.41
C SER A 159 12.88 14.35 3.75
N LYS A 160 13.40 13.40 4.52
CA LYS A 160 14.19 12.30 3.99
C LYS A 160 13.26 11.14 3.68
N VAL A 161 13.36 10.63 2.46
CA VAL A 161 12.54 9.50 1.99
C VAL A 161 13.43 8.28 1.82
N GLU A 162 12.99 7.15 2.36
CA GLU A 162 13.55 5.83 2.07
C GLU A 162 12.44 5.00 1.46
N LEU A 163 12.66 4.48 0.27
CA LEU A 163 11.67 3.76 -0.52
C LEU A 163 12.24 2.44 -0.99
N LYS A 164 11.46 1.37 -0.88
CA LYS A 164 11.79 0.06 -1.45
C LYS A 164 10.52 -0.57 -2.01
N ILE A 165 10.54 -0.89 -3.31
CA ILE A 165 9.47 -1.59 -4.00
C ILE A 165 10.03 -2.90 -4.51
N LYS A 166 9.41 -4.02 -4.13
CA LYS A 166 9.86 -5.36 -4.50
C LYS A 166 8.87 -6.06 -5.41
N THR A 167 9.39 -6.91 -6.28
CA THR A 167 8.60 -7.77 -7.15
C THR A 167 8.71 -9.24 -6.75
N ASP A 168 7.90 -10.08 -7.37
CA ASP A 168 8.09 -11.53 -7.35
C ASP A 168 9.37 -11.92 -8.12
N GLY A 169 9.71 -13.21 -8.11
CA GLY A 169 10.96 -13.69 -8.72
C GLY A 169 11.12 -13.37 -10.19
N ALA A 170 10.04 -13.39 -10.95
CA ALA A 170 10.05 -13.12 -12.39
C ALA A 170 9.93 -11.63 -12.75
N GLY A 171 9.64 -10.76 -11.80
CA GLY A 171 9.45 -9.33 -12.04
C GLY A 171 8.11 -9.01 -12.69
N ASN A 172 7.07 -9.80 -12.41
CA ASN A 172 5.74 -9.63 -13.00
C ASN A 172 4.77 -8.87 -12.10
N LEU A 173 4.92 -9.00 -10.78
CA LEU A 173 3.98 -8.47 -9.80
C LEU A 173 4.73 -7.71 -8.71
N ILE A 174 4.18 -6.58 -8.27
CA ILE A 174 4.67 -5.91 -7.06
C ILE A 174 4.13 -6.68 -5.85
N THR A 175 5.02 -7.09 -4.96
CA THR A 175 4.65 -7.86 -3.77
C THR A 175 4.77 -7.06 -2.49
N ASN A 176 5.72 -6.13 -2.41
CA ASN A 176 5.97 -5.38 -1.17
C ASN A 176 6.40 -3.95 -1.49
N VAL A 177 5.95 -3.03 -0.65
CA VAL A 177 6.39 -1.64 -0.66
C VAL A 177 6.69 -1.21 0.77
N GLU A 178 7.86 -0.63 0.98
CA GLU A 178 8.26 -0.03 2.24
C GLU A 178 8.63 1.43 2.01
N ILE A 179 8.05 2.32 2.79
CA ILE A 179 8.28 3.76 2.70
C ILE A 179 8.53 4.30 4.09
N LYS A 180 9.62 5.08 4.23
CA LYS A 180 9.92 5.79 5.47
C LYS A 180 10.13 7.25 5.13
N VAL A 181 9.40 8.13 5.80
CA VAL A 181 9.51 9.58 5.67
C VAL A 181 9.90 10.16 7.02
N THR A 182 11.06 10.79 7.09
CA THR A 182 11.57 11.40 8.31
C THR A 182 11.61 12.91 8.14
N ASP A 183 10.87 13.62 8.97
CA ASP A 183 10.83 15.07 9.02
C ASP A 183 11.62 15.58 10.23
N GLU A 184 12.83 16.09 9.98
CA GLU A 184 13.68 16.61 11.06
C GLU A 184 13.08 17.86 11.72
N GLY A 185 12.38 18.68 10.94
CA GLY A 185 11.77 19.90 11.46
C GLY A 185 10.62 19.66 12.43
N GLU A 186 9.86 18.58 12.24
CA GLU A 186 8.73 18.19 13.08
C GLU A 186 9.07 17.06 14.05
N GLN A 187 10.30 16.56 13.98
CA GLN A 187 10.78 15.43 14.80
C GLN A 187 9.91 14.18 14.69
N MET A 188 9.34 13.96 13.51
CA MET A 188 8.42 12.85 13.25
C MET A 188 8.95 11.96 12.14
N ARG A 189 8.67 10.68 12.29
CA ARG A 189 8.93 9.68 11.25
C ARG A 189 7.66 8.89 11.00
N LYS A 190 7.33 8.69 9.73
CA LYS A 190 6.23 7.83 9.29
C LYS A 190 6.78 6.65 8.53
N GLU A 191 6.31 5.47 8.88
CA GLU A 191 6.70 4.23 8.21
C GLU A 191 5.47 3.53 7.66
N TYR A 192 5.58 3.07 6.42
CA TYR A 192 4.53 2.34 5.70
C TYR A 192 5.08 1.01 5.26
N SER A 193 4.37 -0.06 5.55
CA SER A 193 4.67 -1.41 5.05
C SER A 193 3.44 -1.95 4.36
N ILE A 194 3.57 -2.31 3.08
CA ILE A 194 2.48 -2.74 2.23
C ILE A 194 2.85 -4.09 1.63
N ALA A 195 1.94 -5.05 1.68
CA ALA A 195 2.11 -6.34 1.02
C ALA A 195 0.90 -6.65 0.15
N TYR A 196 1.15 -7.11 -1.07
CA TYR A 196 0.15 -7.59 -2.01
C TYR A 196 0.32 -9.09 -2.17
N LEU A 197 -0.75 -9.86 -1.97
CA LEU A 197 -0.73 -11.31 -1.92
C LEU A 197 -1.88 -11.90 -2.71
N GLN A 198 -1.77 -13.20 -3.04
CA GLN A 198 -2.88 -14.00 -3.53
C GLN A 198 -3.63 -13.33 -4.68
N PHE A 199 -2.88 -12.87 -5.67
CA PHE A 199 -3.41 -12.20 -6.86
C PHE A 199 -4.34 -13.15 -7.63
N ASN A 200 -5.51 -12.63 -7.98
CA ASN A 200 -6.54 -13.35 -8.74
C ASN A 200 -7.10 -14.60 -8.03
N GLU A 201 -6.87 -14.72 -6.72
CA GLU A 201 -7.30 -15.87 -5.92
C GLU A 201 -8.35 -15.53 -4.87
N GLN A 202 -8.83 -14.28 -4.86
CA GLN A 202 -9.76 -13.84 -3.82
C GLN A 202 -11.16 -14.40 -4.03
N GLN A 203 -11.83 -14.71 -2.93
CA GLN A 203 -13.20 -15.19 -2.91
C GLN A 203 -14.11 -14.10 -2.32
N LYS A 204 -15.26 -13.88 -2.94
CA LYS A 204 -16.25 -12.93 -2.42
C LYS A 204 -16.73 -13.36 -1.05
N LYS A 205 -16.93 -12.41 -0.15
CA LYS A 205 -17.44 -12.65 1.19
C LYS A 205 -18.96 -12.71 1.18
N ALA A 206 -19.53 -13.65 1.92
CA ALA A 206 -20.97 -13.72 2.11
C ALA A 206 -21.48 -12.45 2.82
N LEU A 207 -22.64 -11.95 2.38
CA LEU A 207 -23.24 -10.77 2.97
C LEU A 207 -23.86 -11.11 4.33
N PRO A 208 -23.79 -10.17 5.29
CA PRO A 208 -24.48 -10.33 6.58
C PRO A 208 -26.00 -10.46 6.38
N GLN A 209 -26.62 -11.28 7.19
CA GLN A 209 -28.09 -11.44 7.21
C GLN A 209 -28.75 -10.51 8.21
#